data_ab2f6323a8671814e00fecef5ed0effe
#
_entry.id   ab2f6323a8671814e00fecef5ed0effe
#
_cell.length_a   1.000
_cell.length_b   1.000
_cell.length_c   1.000
_cell.angle_alpha   90.00
_cell.angle_beta   90.00
_cell.angle_gamma   90.00
#
_symmetry.space_group_name_H-M   'P 1'
#
loop_
_entity.id
_entity.type
_entity.pdbx_description
1 polymer ?
#
loop_
_entity_poly.entity_id
_entity_poly.type
_entity_poly.pdbx_seq_one_letter_code
_entity_poly.pdbx_strand_id
1 'polypeptide(L)'
;IIAVYTLAPGAIILIPTFLWSVGLIGNIDPLMYKAIWWGFGHSSQQINVAAHISIWYMIGALVVGAKPLSEKVSRTAFLMYILFLQLASAHHLLAEPGMSSEWKVLNTSYMMYLAVMASMIHGLTVPGAIEAAQRRNGFNRGAFEWLRKAPWGNPAFSGMFLSLIMFGFIGGISGVVLGTEQLNVLMHNTIYVP
;
A
#
# COMPACT_ATOMS: atom_id res chain seq x y z
N ILE A 1 -3.19 -6.93 13.05
CA ILE A 1 -1.91 -6.44 13.62
C ILE A 1 -1.69 -5.00 13.19
N ILE A 2 -1.64 -4.66 11.88
CA ILE A 2 -1.43 -3.28 11.40
C ILE A 2 -2.42 -2.32 12.03
N ALA A 3 -3.71 -2.66 12.07
CA ALA A 3 -4.75 -1.82 12.67
C ALA A 3 -4.48 -1.52 14.16
N VAL A 4 -4.00 -2.50 14.92
CA VAL A 4 -3.67 -2.28 16.34
C VAL A 4 -2.48 -1.34 16.50
N TYR A 5 -1.44 -1.50 15.67
CA TYR A 5 -0.30 -0.59 15.71
C TYR A 5 -0.66 0.85 15.32
N THR A 6 -1.59 1.03 14.36
CA THR A 6 -2.03 2.38 13.93
C THR A 6 -2.87 3.09 14.97
N LEU A 7 -3.58 2.37 15.85
CA LEU A 7 -4.36 2.98 16.93
C LEU A 7 -3.49 3.76 17.91
N ALA A 8 -2.29 3.28 18.23
CA ALA A 8 -1.42 3.93 19.19
C ALA A 8 -0.98 5.34 18.76
N PRO A 9 -0.31 5.55 17.60
CA PRO A 9 0.03 6.90 17.16
C PRO A 9 -1.21 7.77 16.91
N GLY A 10 -2.31 7.19 16.44
CA GLY A 10 -3.59 7.91 16.29
C GLY A 10 -4.07 8.46 17.63
N ALA A 11 -4.14 7.64 18.66
CA ALA A 11 -4.57 8.07 19.99
C ALA A 11 -3.59 9.09 20.60
N ILE A 12 -2.28 8.86 20.49
CA ILE A 12 -1.23 9.75 21.03
C ILE A 12 -1.37 11.18 20.48
N ILE A 13 -1.79 11.35 19.24
CA ILE A 13 -1.88 12.69 18.66
C ILE A 13 -3.31 13.25 18.63
N LEU A 14 -4.32 12.44 18.40
CA LEU A 14 -5.71 12.91 18.27
C LEU A 14 -6.31 13.33 19.63
N ILE A 15 -5.96 12.61 20.71
CA ILE A 15 -6.45 12.98 22.04
C ILE A 15 -5.94 14.36 22.46
N PRO A 16 -4.62 14.65 22.44
CA PRO A 16 -4.13 16.02 22.72
C PRO A 16 -4.69 17.07 21.77
N THR A 17 -4.85 16.72 20.47
CA THR A 17 -5.43 17.66 19.48
C THR A 17 -6.86 18.00 19.84
N PHE A 18 -7.66 17.04 20.26
CA PHE A 18 -9.01 17.30 20.75
C PHE A 18 -8.99 18.21 22.01
N LEU A 19 -8.14 17.90 22.99
CA LEU A 19 -8.02 18.72 24.19
C LEU A 19 -7.58 20.15 23.88
N TRP A 20 -6.69 20.33 22.91
CA TRP A 20 -6.30 21.64 22.41
C TRP A 20 -7.49 22.36 21.74
N SER A 21 -8.24 21.69 20.90
CA SER A 21 -9.38 22.27 20.17
C SER A 21 -10.49 22.78 21.09
N VAL A 22 -10.65 22.19 22.25
CA VAL A 22 -11.63 22.63 23.28
C VAL A 22 -11.02 23.51 24.37
N GLY A 23 -9.75 23.94 24.19
CA GLY A 23 -9.07 24.90 25.08
C GLY A 23 -8.55 24.34 26.39
N LEU A 24 -8.47 23.01 26.56
CA LEU A 24 -7.96 22.37 27.77
C LEU A 24 -6.44 22.32 27.83
N ILE A 25 -5.75 22.41 26.69
CA ILE A 25 -4.30 22.57 26.60
C ILE A 25 -3.94 23.73 25.69
N GLY A 26 -2.82 24.41 25.98
CA GLY A 26 -2.48 25.68 25.33
C GLY A 26 -1.89 25.58 23.93
N ASN A 27 -1.16 24.52 23.63
CA ASN A 27 -0.44 24.38 22.36
C ASN A 27 -0.15 22.93 22.00
N ILE A 28 -0.02 22.68 20.67
CA ILE A 28 0.53 21.45 20.10
C ILE A 28 1.63 21.85 19.12
N ASP A 29 2.80 21.26 19.21
CA ASP A 29 3.89 21.47 18.26
C ASP A 29 3.48 20.90 16.87
N PRO A 30 3.49 21.73 15.80
CA PRO A 30 3.03 21.30 14.48
C PRO A 30 3.88 20.21 13.85
N LEU A 31 5.20 20.20 14.08
CA LEU A 31 6.08 19.17 13.54
C LEU A 31 5.87 17.84 14.25
N MET A 32 5.77 17.88 15.57
CA MET A 32 5.43 16.70 16.36
C MET A 32 4.06 16.14 15.95
N TYR A 33 3.06 17.00 15.75
CA TYR A 33 1.75 16.60 15.27
C TYR A 33 1.88 15.83 13.94
N LYS A 34 2.53 16.41 12.93
CA LYS A 34 2.71 15.79 11.62
C LYS A 34 3.47 14.47 11.70
N ALA A 35 4.56 14.43 12.47
CA ALA A 35 5.40 13.23 12.61
C ALA A 35 4.62 12.05 13.22
N ILE A 36 3.86 12.30 14.28
CA ILE A 36 3.05 11.26 14.93
C ILE A 36 1.81 10.92 14.08
N TRP A 37 1.17 11.93 13.48
CA TRP A 37 0.02 11.72 12.59
C TRP A 37 0.34 10.75 11.46
N TRP A 38 1.49 10.89 10.82
CA TRP A 38 1.84 10.01 9.71
C TRP A 38 2.21 8.59 10.16
N GLY A 39 2.59 8.38 11.40
CA GLY A 39 2.62 7.04 12.00
C GLY A 39 1.26 6.35 12.02
N PHE A 40 0.17 7.13 12.11
CA PHE A 40 -1.20 6.66 11.91
C PHE A 40 -1.60 6.71 10.43
N GLY A 41 -1.38 7.82 9.73
CA GLY A 41 -1.93 8.10 8.41
C GLY A 41 -1.52 7.09 7.35
N HIS A 42 -0.22 6.89 7.14
CA HIS A 42 0.24 5.93 6.14
C HIS A 42 -0.06 4.48 6.54
N SER A 43 0.12 4.12 7.80
CA SER A 43 -0.16 2.77 8.29
C SER A 43 -1.64 2.41 8.13
N SER A 44 -2.57 3.36 8.31
CA SER A 44 -4.01 3.13 8.07
C SER A 44 -4.32 2.90 6.59
N GLN A 45 -3.63 3.60 5.69
CA GLN A 45 -3.75 3.34 4.25
C GLN A 45 -3.33 1.92 3.88
N GLN A 46 -2.35 1.37 4.56
CA GLN A 46 -1.85 0.02 4.29
C GLN A 46 -2.77 -1.09 4.82
N ILE A 47 -3.67 -0.79 5.74
CA ILE A 47 -4.77 -1.69 6.08
C ILE A 47 -5.63 -1.92 4.83
N ASN A 48 -5.92 -0.85 4.09
CA ASN A 48 -6.68 -0.94 2.84
C ASN A 48 -5.93 -1.75 1.78
N VAL A 49 -4.61 -1.54 1.62
CA VAL A 49 -3.77 -2.34 0.70
C VAL A 49 -3.84 -3.83 1.04
N ALA A 50 -3.61 -4.19 2.30
CA ALA A 50 -3.65 -5.57 2.74
C ALA A 50 -5.03 -6.20 2.53
N ALA A 51 -6.11 -5.45 2.76
CA ALA A 51 -7.48 -5.88 2.50
C ALA A 51 -7.73 -6.09 1.00
N HIS A 52 -7.35 -5.14 0.13
CA HIS A 52 -7.49 -5.28 -1.31
C HIS A 52 -6.77 -6.53 -1.84
N ILE A 53 -5.53 -6.75 -1.45
CA ILE A 53 -4.76 -7.91 -1.87
C ILE A 53 -5.41 -9.21 -1.40
N SER A 54 -5.90 -9.24 -0.18
CA SER A 54 -6.64 -10.41 0.34
C SER A 54 -7.89 -10.71 -0.48
N ILE A 55 -8.63 -9.66 -0.87
CA ILE A 55 -9.81 -9.76 -1.74
C ILE A 55 -9.40 -10.23 -3.14
N TRP A 56 -8.27 -9.77 -3.70
CA TRP A 56 -7.79 -10.25 -5.00
C TRP A 56 -7.52 -11.75 -5.00
N TYR A 57 -6.85 -12.28 -3.97
CA TYR A 57 -6.65 -13.72 -3.83
C TYR A 57 -7.97 -14.46 -3.68
N MET A 58 -8.90 -13.94 -2.89
CA MET A 58 -10.22 -14.54 -2.67
C MET A 58 -11.04 -14.60 -3.97
N ILE A 59 -11.15 -13.49 -4.70
CA ILE A 59 -11.90 -13.44 -5.97
C ILE A 59 -11.25 -14.36 -7.00
N GLY A 60 -9.92 -14.34 -7.14
CA GLY A 60 -9.20 -15.24 -8.02
C GLY A 60 -9.48 -16.71 -7.68
N ALA A 61 -9.52 -17.07 -6.40
CA ALA A 61 -9.86 -18.42 -5.98
C ALA A 61 -11.31 -18.80 -6.30
N LEU A 62 -12.26 -17.92 -5.98
CA LEU A 62 -13.69 -18.19 -6.14
C LEU A 62 -14.13 -18.23 -7.60
N VAL A 63 -13.59 -17.35 -8.46
CA VAL A 63 -14.07 -17.20 -9.84
C VAL A 63 -13.33 -18.11 -10.82
N VAL A 64 -12.04 -18.29 -10.66
CA VAL A 64 -11.22 -19.09 -11.62
C VAL A 64 -10.50 -20.26 -10.99
N GLY A 65 -10.64 -20.49 -9.69
CA GLY A 65 -9.93 -21.56 -8.98
C GLY A 65 -8.44 -21.28 -8.80
N ALA A 66 -8.04 -20.01 -8.78
CA ALA A 66 -6.64 -19.64 -8.57
C ALA A 66 -6.17 -20.02 -7.16
N LYS A 67 -4.93 -20.49 -7.08
CA LYS A 67 -4.23 -20.74 -5.81
C LYS A 67 -2.95 -19.92 -5.82
N PRO A 68 -2.49 -19.39 -4.67
CA PRO A 68 -1.22 -18.69 -4.59
C PRO A 68 -0.10 -19.52 -5.24
N LEU A 69 0.73 -18.92 -6.08
CA LEU A 69 1.86 -19.61 -6.72
C LEU A 69 2.82 -20.16 -5.68
N SER A 70 3.02 -19.40 -4.60
CA SER A 70 3.75 -19.83 -3.41
C SER A 70 3.11 -19.19 -2.18
N GLU A 71 2.54 -20.01 -1.33
CA GLU A 71 1.94 -19.54 -0.08
C GLU A 71 2.99 -18.91 0.84
N LYS A 72 4.19 -19.46 0.87
CA LYS A 72 5.30 -18.92 1.67
C LYS A 72 5.68 -17.52 1.21
N VAL A 73 5.84 -17.30 -0.09
CA VAL A 73 6.17 -15.98 -0.66
C VAL A 73 5.05 -14.98 -0.39
N SER A 74 3.79 -15.35 -0.60
CA SER A 74 2.65 -14.47 -0.32
C SER A 74 2.56 -14.08 1.15
N ARG A 75 2.74 -15.05 2.06
CA ARG A 75 2.75 -14.77 3.51
C ARG A 75 3.92 -13.89 3.91
N THR A 76 5.11 -14.11 3.34
CA THR A 76 6.28 -13.26 3.60
C THR A 76 6.02 -11.83 3.16
N ALA A 77 5.40 -11.61 2.00
CA ALA A 77 5.05 -10.28 1.54
C ALA A 77 4.06 -9.55 2.49
N PHE A 78 3.07 -10.25 3.04
CA PHE A 78 2.21 -9.69 4.09
C PHE A 78 2.97 -9.37 5.39
N LEU A 79 3.95 -10.19 5.78
CA LEU A 79 4.80 -9.88 6.94
C LEU A 79 5.70 -8.67 6.70
N MET A 80 6.18 -8.47 5.47
CA MET A 80 6.94 -7.28 5.10
C MET A 80 6.13 -6.00 5.30
N TYR A 81 4.81 -6.00 5.06
CA TYR A 81 3.95 -4.86 5.38
C TYR A 81 3.97 -4.53 6.87
N ILE A 82 3.89 -5.54 7.74
CA ILE A 82 3.88 -5.30 9.19
C ILE A 82 5.17 -4.60 9.62
N LEU A 83 6.32 -4.99 9.07
CA LEU A 83 7.61 -4.42 9.45
C LEU A 83 7.87 -3.07 8.77
N PHE A 84 7.86 -3.06 7.43
CA PHE A 84 8.36 -1.90 6.70
C PHE A 84 7.36 -0.75 6.62
N LEU A 85 6.06 -1.01 6.59
CA LEU A 85 5.06 0.04 6.53
C LEU A 85 4.96 0.84 7.82
N GLN A 86 5.16 0.22 8.97
CA GLN A 86 5.17 0.93 10.25
C GLN A 86 6.38 1.89 10.35
N LEU A 87 7.49 1.55 9.69
CA LEU A 87 8.71 2.34 9.69
C LEU A 87 8.78 3.37 8.55
N ALA A 88 7.94 3.22 7.53
CA ALA A 88 7.98 4.03 6.30
C ALA A 88 7.10 5.28 6.31
N SER A 89 6.57 5.71 7.44
CA SER A 89 5.62 6.82 7.54
C SER A 89 6.21 8.19 7.17
N ALA A 90 7.53 8.33 7.25
CA ALA A 90 8.23 9.59 7.04
C ALA A 90 8.28 10.10 5.61
N HIS A 91 8.00 9.26 4.62
CA HIS A 91 7.99 9.71 3.21
C HIS A 91 6.91 10.75 2.89
N HIS A 92 5.93 10.93 3.76
CA HIS A 92 4.99 12.05 3.70
C HIS A 92 5.54 13.37 4.22
N LEU A 93 6.72 13.36 4.81
CA LEU A 93 7.36 14.52 5.44
C LEU A 93 8.68 14.92 4.75
N LEU A 94 8.89 14.49 3.50
CA LEU A 94 10.13 14.77 2.76
C LEU A 94 10.34 16.26 2.53
N ALA A 95 9.26 17.04 2.36
CA ALA A 95 9.30 18.48 2.20
C ALA A 95 9.38 19.26 3.53
N GLU A 96 9.28 18.60 4.69
CA GLU A 96 9.31 19.28 5.99
C GLU A 96 10.75 19.68 6.37
N PRO A 97 10.99 20.97 6.69
CA PRO A 97 12.34 21.48 6.94
C PRO A 97 12.95 20.98 8.27
N GLY A 98 12.12 20.52 9.21
CA GLY A 98 12.59 20.06 10.52
C GLY A 98 13.08 18.60 10.57
N MET A 99 13.02 17.87 9.43
CA MET A 99 13.43 16.47 9.38
C MET A 99 14.86 16.32 8.91
N SER A 100 15.67 15.48 9.61
CA SER A 100 17.04 15.23 9.21
C SER A 100 17.14 14.42 7.91
N SER A 101 18.22 14.63 7.18
CA SER A 101 18.49 13.93 5.92
C SER A 101 18.59 12.41 6.12
N GLU A 102 19.24 11.98 7.20
CA GLU A 102 19.42 10.57 7.54
C GLU A 102 18.07 9.89 7.77
N TRP A 103 17.17 10.57 8.49
CA TRP A 103 15.83 10.07 8.74
C TRP A 103 14.99 9.97 7.47
N LYS A 104 15.08 10.97 6.58
CA LYS A 104 14.44 10.95 5.27
C LYS A 104 14.96 9.79 4.41
N VAL A 105 16.28 9.62 4.33
CA VAL A 105 16.92 8.52 3.57
C VAL A 105 16.49 7.16 4.12
N LEU A 106 16.54 6.96 5.43
CA LEU A 106 16.13 5.69 6.04
C LEU A 106 14.68 5.35 5.71
N ASN A 107 13.78 6.29 5.90
CA ASN A 107 12.35 6.05 5.69
C ASN A 107 11.97 5.89 4.23
N THR A 108 12.60 6.63 3.32
CA THR A 108 12.26 6.60 1.89
C THR A 108 13.02 5.50 1.17
N SER A 109 14.35 5.54 1.21
CA SER A 109 15.18 4.66 0.38
C SER A 109 15.24 3.21 0.87
N TYR A 110 14.99 2.97 2.16
CA TYR A 110 15.00 1.62 2.70
C TYR A 110 13.58 1.15 3.03
N MET A 111 12.89 1.80 3.95
CA MET A 111 11.64 1.28 4.49
C MET A 111 10.50 1.34 3.46
N MET A 112 10.34 2.46 2.76
CA MET A 112 9.27 2.59 1.76
C MET A 112 9.49 1.65 0.56
N TYR A 113 10.72 1.57 0.02
CA TYR A 113 10.97 0.67 -1.12
C TYR A 113 10.85 -0.80 -0.75
N LEU A 114 11.19 -1.20 0.46
CA LEU A 114 10.97 -2.56 0.94
C LEU A 114 9.47 -2.86 1.14
N ALA A 115 8.68 -1.86 1.55
CA ALA A 115 7.23 -1.98 1.58
C ALA A 115 6.63 -2.10 0.16
N VAL A 116 7.11 -1.28 -0.80
CA VAL A 116 6.72 -1.37 -2.21
C VAL A 116 7.07 -2.73 -2.81
N MET A 117 8.23 -3.31 -2.46
CA MET A 117 8.60 -4.66 -2.90
C MET A 117 7.56 -5.70 -2.48
N ALA A 118 7.00 -5.59 -1.29
CA ALA A 118 5.91 -6.48 -0.86
C ALA A 118 4.68 -6.36 -1.79
N SER A 119 4.31 -5.13 -2.18
CA SER A 119 3.22 -4.88 -3.13
C SER A 119 3.54 -5.44 -4.52
N MET A 120 4.77 -5.28 -5.00
CA MET A 120 5.21 -5.84 -6.29
C MET A 120 5.15 -7.38 -6.30
N ILE A 121 5.53 -8.03 -5.19
CA ILE A 121 5.38 -9.48 -5.06
C ILE A 121 3.93 -9.89 -5.28
N HIS A 122 2.97 -9.24 -4.63
CA HIS A 122 1.54 -9.51 -4.84
C HIS A 122 1.07 -9.12 -6.23
N GLY A 123 1.53 -7.97 -6.76
CA GLY A 123 1.22 -7.49 -8.10
C GLY A 123 1.62 -8.47 -9.21
N LEU A 124 2.64 -9.29 -8.98
CA LEU A 124 3.08 -10.34 -9.90
C LEU A 124 2.44 -11.70 -9.58
N THR A 125 2.34 -12.06 -8.30
CA THR A 125 1.87 -13.39 -7.89
C THR A 125 0.36 -13.57 -8.05
N VAL A 126 -0.45 -12.52 -7.92
CA VAL A 126 -1.91 -12.61 -8.12
C VAL A 126 -2.26 -12.88 -9.59
N PRO A 127 -1.80 -12.06 -10.58
CA PRO A 127 -2.08 -12.38 -11.99
C PRO A 127 -1.44 -13.71 -12.41
N GLY A 128 -0.25 -14.04 -11.92
CA GLY A 128 0.37 -15.34 -12.19
C GLY A 128 -0.43 -16.53 -11.65
N ALA A 129 -1.07 -16.39 -10.49
CA ALA A 129 -1.97 -17.41 -9.95
C ALA A 129 -3.22 -17.57 -10.82
N ILE A 130 -3.78 -16.46 -11.33
CA ILE A 130 -4.93 -16.45 -12.24
C ILE A 130 -4.53 -17.10 -13.58
N GLU A 131 -3.37 -16.73 -14.14
CA GLU A 131 -2.85 -17.36 -15.37
C GLU A 131 -2.70 -18.86 -15.19
N ALA A 132 -2.04 -19.30 -14.12
CA ALA A 132 -1.85 -20.72 -13.84
C ALA A 132 -3.20 -21.48 -13.72
N ALA A 133 -4.21 -20.87 -13.10
CA ALA A 133 -5.55 -21.43 -13.01
C ALA A 133 -6.23 -21.53 -14.39
N GLN A 134 -6.23 -20.44 -15.14
CA GLN A 134 -6.85 -20.39 -16.47
C GLN A 134 -6.20 -21.38 -17.44
N ARG A 135 -4.87 -21.53 -17.39
CA ARG A 135 -4.16 -22.53 -18.18
C ARG A 135 -4.57 -23.97 -17.81
N ARG A 136 -4.76 -24.26 -16.51
CA ARG A 136 -5.31 -25.56 -16.06
C ARG A 136 -6.76 -25.76 -16.51
N ASN A 137 -7.53 -24.69 -16.64
CA ASN A 137 -8.90 -24.72 -17.15
C ASN A 137 -8.99 -24.88 -18.69
N GLY A 138 -7.83 -25.08 -19.36
CA GLY A 138 -7.77 -25.35 -20.80
C GLY A 138 -7.44 -24.14 -21.69
N PHE A 139 -7.28 -22.94 -21.12
CA PHE A 139 -6.92 -21.72 -21.87
C PHE A 139 -5.39 -21.55 -21.95
N ASN A 140 -4.73 -22.46 -22.68
CA ASN A 140 -3.27 -22.58 -22.69
C ASN A 140 -2.63 -22.40 -24.07
N ARG A 141 -3.40 -21.95 -25.09
CA ARG A 141 -2.88 -21.71 -26.43
C ARG A 141 -2.22 -20.32 -26.52
N GLY A 142 -0.89 -20.34 -26.55
CA GLY A 142 -0.09 -19.12 -26.64
C GLY A 142 -0.03 -18.30 -25.34
N ALA A 143 0.59 -17.13 -25.42
CA ALA A 143 0.92 -16.32 -24.25
C ALA A 143 -0.30 -15.69 -23.56
N PHE A 144 -1.32 -15.30 -24.31
CA PHE A 144 -2.40 -14.43 -23.80
C PHE A 144 -3.80 -15.05 -23.90
N GLU A 145 -3.96 -16.33 -24.24
CA GLU A 145 -5.29 -16.94 -24.32
C GLU A 145 -5.98 -16.92 -22.94
N TRP A 146 -5.24 -17.23 -21.88
CA TRP A 146 -5.72 -17.22 -20.50
C TRP A 146 -6.34 -15.87 -20.10
N LEU A 147 -5.77 -14.76 -20.58
CA LEU A 147 -6.25 -13.41 -20.31
C LEU A 147 -7.46 -13.06 -21.20
N ARG A 148 -7.38 -13.34 -22.50
CA ARG A 148 -8.50 -13.06 -23.43
C ARG A 148 -9.77 -13.85 -23.11
N LYS A 149 -9.61 -15.05 -22.54
CA LYS A 149 -10.71 -15.95 -22.17
C LYS A 149 -11.04 -15.89 -20.67
N ALA A 150 -10.46 -14.95 -19.96
CA ALA A 150 -10.83 -14.71 -18.57
C ALA A 150 -12.30 -14.28 -18.47
N PRO A 151 -12.95 -14.51 -17.34
CA PRO A 151 -14.39 -14.26 -17.19
C PRO A 151 -14.71 -12.76 -17.01
N TRP A 152 -14.40 -11.96 -18.02
CA TRP A 152 -14.60 -10.50 -18.02
C TRP A 152 -16.06 -10.07 -17.82
N GLY A 153 -17.02 -10.93 -18.15
CA GLY A 153 -18.44 -10.70 -17.85
C GLY A 153 -18.81 -10.84 -16.37
N ASN A 154 -17.92 -11.38 -15.53
CA ASN A 154 -18.14 -11.44 -14.10
C ASN A 154 -17.68 -10.12 -13.45
N PRO A 155 -18.59 -9.35 -12.82
CA PRO A 155 -18.26 -8.03 -12.29
C PRO A 155 -17.22 -8.08 -11.17
N ALA A 156 -17.22 -9.12 -10.35
CA ALA A 156 -16.22 -9.28 -9.30
C ALA A 156 -14.82 -9.48 -9.90
N PHE A 157 -14.69 -10.33 -10.93
CA PHE A 157 -13.42 -10.56 -11.61
C PHE A 157 -12.91 -9.30 -12.33
N SER A 158 -13.77 -8.64 -13.11
CA SER A 158 -13.40 -7.43 -13.85
C SER A 158 -13.05 -6.28 -12.92
N GLY A 159 -13.81 -6.08 -11.84
CA GLY A 159 -13.52 -5.08 -10.82
C GLY A 159 -12.20 -5.36 -10.08
N MET A 160 -11.95 -6.62 -9.71
CA MET A 160 -10.67 -7.03 -9.12
C MET A 160 -9.50 -6.75 -10.05
N PHE A 161 -9.60 -7.13 -11.33
CA PHE A 161 -8.51 -6.95 -12.30
C PHE A 161 -8.26 -5.47 -12.60
N LEU A 162 -9.31 -4.66 -12.70
CA LEU A 162 -9.20 -3.21 -12.81
C LEU A 162 -8.53 -2.61 -11.57
N SER A 163 -8.96 -3.02 -10.38
CA SER A 163 -8.35 -2.59 -9.11
C SER A 163 -6.86 -2.95 -9.04
N LEU A 164 -6.48 -4.14 -9.51
CA LEU A 164 -5.07 -4.54 -9.55
C LEU A 164 -4.23 -3.64 -10.47
N ILE A 165 -4.78 -3.24 -11.62
CA ILE A 165 -4.09 -2.31 -12.54
C ILE A 165 -4.03 -0.91 -11.95
N MET A 166 -5.18 -0.35 -11.56
CA MET A 166 -5.27 1.04 -11.09
C MET A 166 -4.51 1.24 -9.79
N PHE A 167 -4.71 0.35 -8.84
CA PHE A 167 -4.13 0.47 -7.51
C PHE A 167 -2.74 -0.16 -7.42
N GLY A 168 -2.57 -1.38 -7.93
CA GLY A 168 -1.31 -2.12 -7.82
C GLY A 168 -0.19 -1.54 -8.68
N PHE A 169 -0.49 -1.14 -9.92
CA PHE A 169 0.52 -0.62 -10.83
C PHE A 169 0.51 0.91 -10.88
N ILE A 170 -0.58 1.55 -11.25
CA ILE A 170 -0.62 3.01 -11.44
C ILE A 170 -0.42 3.72 -10.10
N GLY A 171 -1.18 3.37 -9.08
CA GLY A 171 -1.04 3.93 -7.74
C GLY A 171 0.33 3.63 -7.11
N GLY A 172 0.82 2.39 -7.25
CA GLY A 172 2.13 1.98 -6.76
C GLY A 172 3.27 2.75 -7.41
N ILE A 173 3.25 2.94 -8.74
CA ILE A 173 4.26 3.73 -9.46
C ILE A 173 4.19 5.21 -9.03
N SER A 174 2.99 5.79 -8.93
CA SER A 174 2.82 7.16 -8.44
C SER A 174 3.40 7.33 -7.04
N GLY A 175 3.18 6.36 -6.16
CA GLY A 175 3.73 6.35 -4.81
C GLY A 175 5.26 6.33 -4.80
N VAL A 176 5.89 5.52 -5.67
CA VAL A 176 7.36 5.49 -5.81
C VAL A 176 7.89 6.83 -6.31
N VAL A 177 7.25 7.45 -7.29
CA VAL A 177 7.62 8.77 -7.81
C VAL A 177 7.56 9.81 -6.69
N LEU A 178 6.46 9.85 -5.93
CA LEU A 178 6.29 10.77 -4.80
C LEU A 178 7.21 10.45 -3.62
N GLY A 179 7.66 9.22 -3.48
CA GLY A 179 8.65 8.82 -2.49
C GLY A 179 10.08 9.27 -2.80
N THR A 180 10.34 9.79 -4.00
CA THR A 180 11.63 10.36 -4.37
C THR A 180 11.70 11.82 -3.93
N GLU A 181 12.62 12.17 -3.02
CA GLU A 181 12.64 13.49 -2.36
C GLU A 181 12.62 14.65 -3.35
N GLN A 182 13.46 14.61 -4.38
CA GLN A 182 13.56 15.69 -5.39
C GLN A 182 12.21 15.89 -6.12
N LEU A 183 11.50 14.82 -6.41
CA LEU A 183 10.19 14.89 -7.05
C LEU A 183 9.09 15.27 -6.05
N ASN A 184 9.17 14.76 -4.84
CA ASN A 184 8.22 15.09 -3.77
C ASN A 184 8.19 16.59 -3.48
N VAL A 185 9.33 17.24 -3.34
CA VAL A 185 9.42 18.69 -3.09
C VAL A 185 8.74 19.51 -4.20
N LEU A 186 8.81 19.04 -5.45
CA LEU A 186 8.19 19.72 -6.59
C LEU A 186 6.70 19.43 -6.73
N MET A 187 6.26 18.21 -6.38
CA MET A 187 4.93 17.70 -6.70
C MET A 187 3.99 17.65 -5.50
N HIS A 188 4.53 17.67 -4.28
CA HIS A 188 3.73 17.68 -3.06
C HIS A 188 2.84 18.92 -2.99
N ASN A 189 1.59 18.75 -2.59
CA ASN A 189 0.55 19.79 -2.59
C ASN A 189 0.19 20.35 -3.98
N THR A 190 0.50 19.65 -5.05
CA THR A 190 0.01 19.94 -6.40
C THR A 190 -1.19 19.05 -6.73
N ILE A 191 -1.84 19.29 -7.88
CA ILE A 191 -2.95 18.44 -8.37
C ILE A 191 -2.52 17.02 -8.73
N TYR A 192 -1.23 16.72 -8.75
CA TYR A 192 -0.71 15.36 -8.92
C TYR A 192 -0.98 14.47 -7.70
N VAL A 193 -1.17 15.09 -6.54
CA VAL A 193 -1.48 14.42 -5.28
C VAL A 193 -2.81 14.96 -4.76
N PRO A 194 -3.94 14.49 -5.28
CA PRO A 194 -5.24 14.86 -4.76
C PRO A 194 -5.55 14.15 -3.45
#